data_8b432decc014541bc6c1a5c9c1f81d15
#
_entry.id   8b432decc014541bc6c1a5c9c1f81d15
#
_cell.length_a   1.000
_cell.length_b   1.000
_cell.length_c   1.000
_cell.angle_alpha   90.00
_cell.angle_beta   90.00
_cell.angle_gamma   90.00
#
_symmetry.space_group_name_H-M   'P 1'
#
loop_
_entity.id
_entity.type
_entity.pdbx_description
1 polymer ?
#
loop_
_entity_poly.entity_id
_entity_poly.type
_entity_poly.pdbx_seq_one_letter_code
_entity_poly.pdbx_strand_id
1 'polypeptide(L)' 'MRILIVEDERALCDAIARSLRNLAYSVDCCHDGQEALDLLGVEVFDLVVLDLNLPRIDGMTVLK' A
#
# COMPACT_ATOMS: atom_id res chain seq x y z
N MET A 1 3.06 14.28 0.82
CA MET A 1 3.52 12.95 1.24
C MET A 1 2.96 11.90 0.29
N ARG A 2 3.77 10.96 -0.08
CA ARG A 2 3.38 9.89 -1.01
C ARG A 2 3.20 8.58 -0.25
N ILE A 3 2.02 7.97 -0.36
CA ILE A 3 1.62 6.81 0.44
C ILE A 3 1.30 5.64 -0.48
N LEU A 4 1.80 4.45 -0.13
CA LEU A 4 1.42 3.20 -0.77
C LEU A 4 0.55 2.41 0.19
N ILE A 5 -0.62 1.98 -0.28
CA ILE A 5 -1.51 1.10 0.48
C ILE A 5 -1.44 -0.29 -0.13
N VAL A 6 -1.18 -1.28 0.71
CA VAL A 6 -1.12 -2.68 0.30
C VAL A 6 -2.24 -3.42 1.01
N GLU A 7 -3.30 -3.75 0.28
CA GLU A 7 -4.51 -4.36 0.81
C GLU A 7 -5.15 -5.25 -0.24
N ASP A 8 -5.39 -6.52 0.08
CA ASP A 8 -5.95 -7.47 -0.88
C ASP A 8 -7.45 -7.25 -1.14
N GLU A 9 -8.17 -6.65 -0.19
CA GLU A 9 -9.56 -6.30 -0.42
C GLU A 9 -9.67 -4.94 -1.11
N ARG A 10 -10.04 -4.96 -2.39
CA ARG A 10 -10.05 -3.75 -3.23
C ARG A 10 -10.96 -2.65 -2.70
N ALA A 11 -12.16 -3.02 -2.24
CA ALA A 11 -13.10 -2.03 -1.71
C ALA A 11 -12.53 -1.30 -0.49
N LEU A 12 -11.88 -2.03 0.40
CA LEU A 12 -11.26 -1.43 1.58
C LEU A 12 -10.08 -0.56 1.19
N CYS A 13 -9.24 -1.03 0.26
CA CYS A 13 -8.12 -0.24 -0.24
C CYS A 13 -8.60 1.08 -0.83
N ASP A 14 -9.64 1.04 -1.65
CA ASP A 14 -10.20 2.25 -2.28
C ASP A 14 -10.76 3.22 -1.25
N ALA A 15 -11.44 2.70 -0.22
CA ALA A 15 -11.99 3.54 0.84
C ALA A 15 -10.87 4.27 1.61
N ILE A 16 -9.82 3.56 1.97
CA ILE A 16 -8.67 4.14 2.66
C ILE A 16 -7.99 5.18 1.77
N ALA A 17 -7.77 4.84 0.51
CA ALA A 17 -7.13 5.75 -0.45
C ALA A 17 -7.91 7.04 -0.62
N ARG A 18 -9.25 6.94 -0.70
CA ARG A 18 -10.11 8.11 -0.84
C ARG A 18 -9.98 9.03 0.37
N SER A 19 -10.00 8.47 1.57
CA SER A 19 -9.86 9.24 2.80
C SER A 19 -8.53 10.00 2.83
N LEU A 20 -7.45 9.33 2.45
CA LEU A 20 -6.13 9.94 2.46
C LEU A 20 -5.97 10.99 1.36
N ARG A 21 -6.56 10.76 0.19
CA ARG A 21 -6.54 11.74 -0.90
C ARG A 21 -7.30 13.00 -0.52
N ASN A 22 -8.36 12.88 0.26
CA ASN A 22 -9.10 14.03 0.78
C ASN A 22 -8.25 14.89 1.71
N LEU A 23 -7.19 14.32 2.28
CA LEU A 23 -6.22 15.05 3.09
C LEU A 23 -5.05 15.59 2.26
N ALA A 24 -5.18 15.56 0.94
CA ALA A 24 -4.18 16.06 -0.02
C ALA A 24 -2.91 15.21 -0.11
N TYR A 25 -2.94 13.95 0.28
CA TYR A 25 -1.82 13.03 0.08
C TYR A 25 -1.89 12.40 -1.31
N SER A 26 -0.74 12.08 -1.88
CA SER A 26 -0.65 11.25 -3.08
C SER A 26 -0.69 9.80 -2.65
N VAL A 27 -1.63 9.01 -3.19
CA VAL A 27 -1.87 7.65 -2.72
C VAL A 27 -1.91 6.69 -3.91
N ASP A 28 -1.12 5.63 -3.83
CA ASP A 28 -1.17 4.50 -4.75
C ASP A 28 -1.65 3.26 -4.00
N CYS A 29 -2.37 2.38 -4.70
CA CYS A 29 -2.88 1.14 -4.14
C CYS A 29 -2.27 -0.05 -4.84
N CYS A 30 -1.97 -1.10 -4.08
CA CYS A 30 -1.69 -2.41 -4.64
C CYS A 30 -2.37 -3.46 -3.77
N HIS A 31 -2.44 -4.69 -4.26
CA HIS A 31 -3.33 -5.69 -3.67
C HIS A 31 -2.64 -6.96 -3.22
N ASP A 32 -1.33 -7.04 -3.39
CA ASP A 32 -0.53 -8.12 -2.80
C ASP A 32 0.91 -7.65 -2.54
N GLY A 33 1.64 -8.46 -1.80
CA GLY A 33 2.99 -8.09 -1.39
C GLY A 33 3.99 -8.05 -2.55
N GLN A 34 3.76 -8.84 -3.60
CA GLN A 34 4.65 -8.83 -4.76
C GLN A 34 4.51 -7.52 -5.55
N GLU A 35 3.29 -7.05 -5.75
CA GLU A 35 3.05 -5.73 -6.36
C GLU A 35 3.73 -4.64 -5.53
N ALA A 36 3.64 -4.73 -4.21
CA ALA A 36 4.26 -3.74 -3.32
C ALA A 36 5.78 -3.71 -3.50
N LEU A 37 6.41 -4.88 -3.53
CA LEU A 37 7.86 -4.96 -3.74
C LEU A 37 8.27 -4.41 -5.10
N ASP A 38 7.50 -4.70 -6.15
CA ASP A 38 7.77 -4.20 -7.48
C ASP A 38 7.70 -2.67 -7.52
N LEU A 39 6.68 -2.09 -6.90
CA LEU A 39 6.53 -0.63 -6.84
C LEU A 39 7.64 0.01 -6.02
N LEU A 40 7.99 -0.57 -4.89
CA LEU A 40 9.05 -0.03 -4.03
C LEU A 40 10.43 -0.11 -4.69
N GLY A 41 10.57 -0.99 -5.69
CA GLY A 41 11.81 -1.11 -6.46
C GLY A 41 11.98 0.00 -7.49
N VAL A 42 10.90 0.67 -7.91
CA VAL A 42 10.94 1.67 -8.98
C VAL A 42 10.52 3.07 -8.53
N GLU A 43 9.82 3.18 -7.39
CA GLU A 43 9.31 4.45 -6.92
C GLU A 43 9.57 4.63 -5.43
N VAL A 44 9.63 5.87 -4.99
CA VAL A 44 9.89 6.22 -3.59
C VAL A 44 8.58 6.62 -2.92
N PHE A 45 8.28 6.00 -1.79
CA PHE A 45 7.12 6.34 -0.96
C PHE A 45 7.58 6.81 0.42
N ASP A 46 6.81 7.71 1.01
CA ASP A 46 7.10 8.21 2.35
C ASP A 46 6.52 7.30 3.43
N LEU A 47 5.43 6.60 3.11
CA LEU A 47 4.74 5.72 4.04
C LEU A 47 4.14 4.55 3.28
N VAL A 48 4.21 3.36 3.88
CA VAL A 48 3.55 2.16 3.36
C VAL A 48 2.57 1.65 4.41
N VAL A 49 1.30 1.54 4.02
CA VAL A 49 0.24 1.00 4.87
C VAL A 49 0.00 -0.44 4.46
N LEU A 50 0.22 -1.38 5.37
CA LEU A 50 0.16 -2.81 5.08
C LEU A 50 -0.99 -3.48 5.79
N ASP A 51 -1.66 -4.41 5.05
CA ASP A 51 -2.55 -5.38 5.65
C ASP A 51 -1.72 -6.62 6.02
N LEU A 52 -1.68 -6.95 7.30
CA LEU A 52 -0.91 -8.07 7.81
C LEU A 52 -1.47 -9.43 7.40
N ASN A 53 -2.64 -9.45 6.78
CA ASN A 53 -3.28 -10.67 6.29
C ASN A 53 -2.98 -10.97 4.82
N LEU A 54 -2.00 -10.28 4.21
CA LEU A 54 -1.62 -10.53 2.83
C LEU A 54 -1.17 -11.98 2.65
N PRO A 55 -1.68 -12.67 1.62
CA PRO A 55 -1.43 -14.11 1.49
C PRO A 55 -0.06 -14.47 0.96
N ARG A 56 0.64 -13.58 0.29
CA ARG A 56 1.86 -13.91 -0.43
C ARG A 56 3.15 -13.59 0.31
N ILE A 57 3.16 -12.54 1.09
CA ILE A 57 4.34 -12.06 1.81
C ILE A 57 3.93 -11.64 3.20
N ASP A 58 4.74 -11.99 4.18
CA ASP A 58 4.56 -11.49 5.54
C ASP A 58 4.69 -9.96 5.52
N GLY A 59 3.72 -9.25 6.11
CA GLY A 59 3.72 -7.80 6.13
C GLY A 59 4.98 -7.20 6.76
N MET A 60 5.55 -7.87 7.74
CA MET A 60 6.80 -7.41 8.37
C MET A 60 7.98 -7.45 7.40
N THR A 61 7.97 -8.39 6.47
CA THR A 61 9.00 -8.49 5.44
C THR A 61 8.96 -7.29 4.51
N VAL A 62 7.77 -6.85 4.14
CA VAL A 62 7.61 -5.70 3.25
C VAL A 62 8.07 -4.40 3.90
N LEU A 63 7.85 -4.26 5.21
CA LEU A 63 8.25 -3.06 5.95
C LEU A 63 9.75 -2.88 6.08
N LYS A 64 10.48 -3.94 5.91
CA LYS A 64 11.93 -3.87 5.99
C LYS A 64 12.54 -3.37 4.70
#